data_7d9c271e25c610be5f381ffaefde5b05
#
_entry.id   7d9c271e25c610be5f381ffaefde5b05
#
_cell.length_a   1.000
_cell.length_b   1.000
_cell.length_c   1.000
_cell.angle_alpha   90.00
_cell.angle_beta   90.00
_cell.angle_gamma   90.00
#
_symmetry.space_group_name_H-M   'P 1'
#
loop_
_entity.id
_entity.type
_entity.pdbx_description
1 polymer ?
#
loop_
_entity_poly.entity_id
_entity_poly.type
_entity_poly.pdbx_seq_one_letter_code
_entity_poly.pdbx_strand_id
1 'polypeptide(L)'
;MIMEKDLERLIRYIRKEDVALFVGSGFSIKAGAPNVWQIIEAILKEGGQAITDSLTESDRGQLRFVSEAYVKECCGRNELIMLLKRLFDFMPQDCSDQLTLTKIPHIKQIFTTNYDTLIEDAYPKSKRSVVTSNEGCAYTDEGLATIYKVHGDITTLNDSSSIIITDSDYKGFFKNKRFNLIWEELKRTFIKKHVVFIGYSLEDDNILEIIKAVRNSIGKSMKGMFLVSPKMSDAKINQLEKNNVAYIKATAEDVLGKVLNGLKENIVDDYRHKKVSQETYDAFLETNADIYTTTTHLQDKNTIDNIEAKKGKTLESKINFTVSTQLKNAIKDGCYNSNIVLNGTHIKIPALKIPTDKMS
;
A
#
# COMPACT_ATOMS: atom_id res chain seq x y z
N MET A 1 26.69 0.50 -3.83
CA MET A 1 26.81 0.91 -5.25
C MET A 1 25.75 0.28 -6.16
N ILE A 2 25.60 -1.06 -6.31
CA ILE A 2 24.52 -1.64 -7.17
C ILE A 2 23.12 -1.42 -6.56
N MET A 3 22.94 -1.65 -5.28
CA MET A 3 21.67 -1.49 -4.56
C MET A 3 21.12 -0.05 -4.56
N GLU A 4 21.98 0.92 -4.44
CA GLU A 4 21.63 2.36 -4.50
C GLU A 4 21.09 2.73 -5.89
N LYS A 5 21.72 2.19 -6.93
CA LYS A 5 21.31 2.37 -8.33
C LYS A 5 19.91 1.78 -8.63
N ASP A 6 19.56 0.63 -8.04
CA ASP A 6 18.24 0.03 -8.23
C ASP A 6 17.14 0.79 -7.49
N LEU A 7 17.42 1.32 -6.31
CA LEU A 7 16.49 2.18 -5.58
C LEU A 7 16.27 3.51 -6.31
N GLU A 8 17.32 4.15 -6.80
CA GLU A 8 17.18 5.35 -7.64
C GLU A 8 16.37 5.07 -8.90
N ARG A 9 16.56 3.89 -9.52
CA ARG A 9 15.79 3.47 -10.68
C ARG A 9 14.31 3.31 -10.32
N LEU A 10 14.01 2.67 -9.19
CA LEU A 10 12.64 2.53 -8.67
C LEU A 10 12.00 3.91 -8.44
N ILE A 11 12.69 4.83 -7.75
CA ILE A 11 12.21 6.19 -7.51
C ILE A 11 11.87 6.90 -8.83
N ARG A 12 12.73 6.78 -9.85
CA ARG A 12 12.46 7.38 -11.18
C ARG A 12 11.20 6.81 -11.86
N TYR A 13 10.89 5.53 -11.65
CA TYR A 13 9.66 4.93 -12.19
C TYR A 13 8.43 5.38 -11.40
N ILE A 14 8.51 5.48 -10.07
CA ILE A 14 7.42 5.98 -9.23
C ILE A 14 7.09 7.43 -9.60
N ARG A 15 8.10 8.29 -9.80
CA ARG A 15 7.95 9.68 -10.26
C ARG A 15 7.17 9.82 -11.58
N LYS A 16 7.08 8.77 -12.37
CA LYS A 16 6.35 8.72 -13.65
C LYS A 16 5.01 7.98 -13.53
N GLU A 17 4.56 7.65 -12.33
CA GLU A 17 3.37 6.82 -12.10
C GLU A 17 3.43 5.44 -12.79
N ASP A 18 4.62 4.94 -13.11
CA ASP A 18 4.85 3.68 -13.85
C ASP A 18 5.16 2.50 -12.91
N VAL A 19 4.62 2.53 -11.68
CA VAL A 19 4.82 1.48 -10.66
C VAL A 19 3.49 1.04 -10.06
N ALA A 20 3.36 -0.26 -9.84
CA ALA A 20 2.37 -0.86 -8.97
C ALA A 20 3.06 -1.53 -7.77
N LEU A 21 2.39 -1.56 -6.63
CA LEU A 21 2.88 -2.18 -5.41
C LEU A 21 2.27 -3.56 -5.24
N PHE A 22 3.09 -4.55 -4.87
CA PHE A 22 2.63 -5.85 -4.41
C PHE A 22 3.07 -6.05 -2.96
N VAL A 23 2.10 -6.17 -2.05
CA VAL A 23 2.34 -6.20 -0.60
C VAL A 23 2.11 -7.60 -0.05
N GLY A 24 3.05 -8.07 0.77
CA GLY A 24 2.91 -9.30 1.52
C GLY A 24 2.82 -9.06 3.03
N SER A 25 2.65 -10.15 3.79
CA SER A 25 2.45 -10.13 5.25
C SER A 25 3.57 -9.44 6.03
N GLY A 26 4.80 -9.44 5.49
CA GLY A 26 5.92 -8.73 6.11
C GLY A 26 5.72 -7.23 6.29
N PHE A 27 4.84 -6.62 5.49
CA PHE A 27 4.49 -5.20 5.60
C PHE A 27 3.57 -4.90 6.81
N SER A 28 2.87 -5.91 7.30
CA SER A 28 1.93 -5.79 8.43
C SER A 28 2.53 -6.20 9.78
N ILE A 29 3.74 -6.83 9.79
CA ILE A 29 4.36 -7.34 11.03
C ILE A 29 4.62 -6.22 12.04
N LYS A 30 5.13 -5.07 11.60
CA LYS A 30 5.41 -3.92 12.46
C LYS A 30 4.14 -3.39 13.15
N ALA A 31 3.02 -3.47 12.46
CA ALA A 31 1.71 -3.11 13.00
C ALA A 31 1.12 -4.16 13.96
N GLY A 32 1.77 -5.30 14.14
CA GLY A 32 1.34 -6.36 15.06
C GLY A 32 0.49 -7.45 14.43
N ALA A 33 0.33 -7.48 13.09
CA ALA A 33 -0.36 -8.56 12.42
C ALA A 33 0.39 -9.90 12.59
N PRO A 34 -0.34 -11.03 12.71
CA PRO A 34 0.29 -12.33 12.84
C PRO A 34 1.10 -12.67 11.58
N ASN A 35 2.32 -13.14 11.77
CA ASN A 35 3.11 -13.69 10.67
C ASN A 35 2.65 -15.11 10.32
N VAL A 36 3.11 -15.62 9.17
CA VAL A 36 2.73 -16.95 8.67
C VAL A 36 3.00 -18.06 9.68
N TRP A 37 4.11 -18.00 10.43
CA TRP A 37 4.46 -19.00 11.44
C TRP A 37 3.48 -18.98 12.62
N GLN A 38 3.09 -17.83 13.09
CA GLN A 38 2.10 -17.70 14.16
C GLN A 38 0.74 -18.26 13.74
N ILE A 39 0.35 -18.06 12.48
CA ILE A 39 -0.88 -18.66 11.95
C ILE A 39 -0.76 -20.19 11.89
N ILE A 40 0.36 -20.72 11.38
CA ILE A 40 0.64 -22.15 11.36
C ILE A 40 0.59 -22.76 12.77
N GLU A 41 1.29 -22.16 13.73
CA GLU A 41 1.32 -22.63 15.12
C GLU A 41 -0.08 -22.63 15.75
N ALA A 42 -0.88 -21.62 15.49
CA ALA A 42 -2.25 -21.54 16.01
C ALA A 42 -3.13 -22.67 15.43
N ILE A 43 -3.02 -22.94 14.12
CA ILE A 43 -3.75 -24.01 13.45
C ILE A 43 -3.30 -25.38 13.99
N LEU A 44 -1.99 -25.62 14.10
CA LEU A 44 -1.45 -26.87 14.63
C LEU A 44 -1.87 -27.10 16.09
N LYS A 45 -1.86 -26.05 16.89
CA LYS A 45 -2.27 -26.10 18.30
C LYS A 45 -3.74 -26.45 18.46
N GLU A 46 -4.62 -25.82 17.68
CA GLU A 46 -6.07 -26.05 17.76
C GLU A 46 -6.47 -27.42 17.16
N GLY A 47 -5.85 -27.82 16.06
CA GLY A 47 -6.12 -29.12 15.43
C GLY A 47 -5.45 -30.32 16.09
N GLY A 48 -4.45 -30.09 16.92
CA GLY A 48 -3.82 -31.11 17.76
C GLY A 48 -3.15 -32.25 17.00
N GLN A 49 -3.19 -33.45 17.60
CA GLN A 49 -2.50 -34.62 17.07
C GLN A 49 -3.06 -35.09 15.73
N ALA A 50 -4.38 -34.94 15.50
CA ALA A 50 -5.04 -35.40 14.28
C ALA A 50 -4.42 -34.77 13.01
N ILE A 51 -4.17 -33.46 13.01
CA ILE A 51 -3.55 -32.80 11.85
C ILE A 51 -2.04 -33.01 11.82
N THR A 52 -1.38 -33.11 12.98
CA THR A 52 0.06 -33.34 13.05
C THR A 52 0.45 -34.67 12.44
N ASP A 53 -0.34 -35.71 12.67
CA ASP A 53 -0.08 -37.05 12.14
C ASP A 53 -0.36 -37.20 10.63
N SER A 54 -1.23 -36.33 10.08
CA SER A 54 -1.56 -36.29 8.64
C SER A 54 -0.53 -35.56 7.79
N LEU A 55 0.39 -34.80 8.41
CA LEU A 55 1.35 -33.92 7.73
C LEU A 55 2.76 -34.48 7.76
N THR A 56 3.46 -34.43 6.63
CA THR A 56 4.91 -34.63 6.61
C THR A 56 5.64 -33.51 7.33
N GLU A 57 6.90 -33.71 7.74
CA GLU A 57 7.69 -32.67 8.40
C GLU A 57 7.85 -31.41 7.51
N SER A 58 8.01 -31.59 6.19
CA SER A 58 8.09 -30.48 5.23
C SER A 58 6.78 -29.72 5.09
N ASP A 59 5.62 -30.38 5.22
CA ASP A 59 4.32 -29.77 5.05
C ASP A 59 3.89 -28.95 6.26
N ARG A 60 4.38 -29.30 7.46
CA ARG A 60 4.13 -28.57 8.72
C ARG A 60 4.63 -27.13 8.68
N GLY A 61 5.60 -26.82 7.82
CA GLY A 61 6.12 -25.47 7.58
C GLY A 61 5.34 -24.66 6.52
N GLN A 62 4.30 -25.22 5.91
CA GLN A 62 3.59 -24.58 4.82
C GLN A 62 2.12 -24.34 5.17
N LEU A 63 1.73 -23.07 5.25
CA LEU A 63 0.40 -22.65 5.66
C LEU A 63 -0.71 -23.35 4.87
N ARG A 64 -0.56 -23.51 3.56
CA ARG A 64 -1.57 -24.14 2.70
C ARG A 64 -1.85 -25.58 3.07
N PHE A 65 -0.81 -26.38 3.38
CA PHE A 65 -0.98 -27.78 3.74
C PHE A 65 -1.50 -27.96 5.17
N VAL A 66 -1.02 -27.13 6.10
CA VAL A 66 -1.53 -27.13 7.48
C VAL A 66 -3.00 -26.73 7.52
N SER A 67 -3.40 -25.72 6.73
CA SER A 67 -4.79 -25.28 6.61
C SER A 67 -5.67 -26.36 5.95
N GLU A 68 -5.16 -27.05 4.94
CA GLU A 68 -5.87 -28.16 4.28
C GLU A 68 -6.11 -29.32 5.25
N ALA A 69 -5.07 -29.73 6.01
CA ALA A 69 -5.18 -30.77 7.01
C ALA A 69 -6.19 -30.41 8.10
N TYR A 70 -6.16 -29.15 8.59
CA TYR A 70 -7.13 -28.66 9.58
C TYR A 70 -8.58 -28.79 9.07
N VAL A 71 -8.81 -28.41 7.83
CA VAL A 71 -10.16 -28.49 7.22
C VAL A 71 -10.62 -29.94 7.04
N LYS A 72 -9.73 -30.84 6.62
CA LYS A 72 -10.09 -32.25 6.29
C LYS A 72 -10.16 -33.16 7.49
N GLU A 73 -9.18 -33.06 8.39
CA GLU A 73 -8.96 -34.07 9.44
C GLU A 73 -9.54 -33.65 10.78
N CYS A 74 -9.90 -32.38 10.98
CA CYS A 74 -10.34 -31.88 12.28
C CYS A 74 -11.67 -31.13 12.24
N CYS A 75 -11.62 -29.88 11.81
CA CYS A 75 -12.61 -28.93 12.29
C CYS A 75 -13.42 -28.27 11.17
N GLY A 76 -13.00 -28.48 9.92
CA GLY A 76 -13.69 -27.95 8.76
C GLY A 76 -13.38 -26.46 8.46
N ARG A 77 -13.90 -26.00 7.33
CA ARG A 77 -13.59 -24.67 6.78
C ARG A 77 -14.07 -23.50 7.65
N ASN A 78 -15.24 -23.65 8.25
CA ASN A 78 -15.81 -22.56 9.06
C ASN A 78 -14.99 -22.30 10.32
N GLU A 79 -14.49 -23.36 10.97
CA GLU A 79 -13.64 -23.24 12.17
C GLU A 79 -12.28 -22.60 11.82
N LEU A 80 -11.69 -22.97 10.67
CA LEU A 80 -10.49 -22.30 10.17
C LEU A 80 -10.71 -20.80 10.01
N ILE A 81 -11.86 -20.39 9.43
CA ILE A 81 -12.23 -18.99 9.28
C ILE A 81 -12.39 -18.30 10.63
N MET A 82 -13.04 -18.96 11.59
CA MET A 82 -13.21 -18.42 12.94
C MET A 82 -11.86 -18.26 13.67
N LEU A 83 -10.95 -19.22 13.49
CA LEU A 83 -9.58 -19.11 14.00
C LEU A 83 -8.85 -17.90 13.40
N LEU A 84 -8.92 -17.72 12.07
CA LEU A 84 -8.31 -16.57 11.40
C LEU A 84 -8.91 -15.25 11.90
N LYS A 85 -10.23 -15.16 12.06
CA LYS A 85 -10.88 -13.97 12.64
C LYS A 85 -10.31 -13.63 14.01
N ARG A 86 -10.14 -14.61 14.89
CA ARG A 86 -9.54 -14.40 16.22
C ARG A 86 -8.09 -13.93 16.13
N LEU A 87 -7.30 -14.48 15.20
CA LEU A 87 -5.90 -14.11 15.02
C LEU A 87 -5.72 -12.69 14.47
N PHE A 88 -6.63 -12.27 13.60
CA PHE A 88 -6.59 -10.94 12.98
C PHE A 88 -7.42 -9.89 13.75
N ASP A 89 -8.04 -10.25 14.88
CA ASP A 89 -8.66 -9.32 15.83
C ASP A 89 -7.59 -8.81 16.82
N PHE A 90 -6.75 -7.90 16.36
CA PHE A 90 -5.66 -7.31 17.13
C PHE A 90 -5.71 -5.79 17.07
N MET A 91 -5.17 -5.14 18.10
CA MET A 91 -4.98 -3.68 18.09
C MET A 91 -3.70 -3.33 17.34
N PRO A 92 -3.80 -2.57 16.22
CA PRO A 92 -2.61 -2.15 15.48
C PRO A 92 -1.66 -1.33 16.36
N GLN A 93 -0.35 -1.64 16.31
CA GLN A 93 0.69 -0.99 17.10
C GLN A 93 1.36 0.13 16.33
N ASP A 94 2.14 -0.19 15.31
CA ASP A 94 2.87 0.78 14.50
C ASP A 94 2.48 0.66 13.01
N CYS A 95 1.62 1.56 12.56
CA CYS A 95 1.16 1.67 11.17
C CYS A 95 1.93 2.72 10.36
N SER A 96 3.13 3.13 10.79
CA SER A 96 3.91 4.19 10.13
C SER A 96 4.21 3.90 8.66
N ASP A 97 4.44 2.63 8.29
CA ASP A 97 4.69 2.23 6.91
C ASP A 97 3.44 2.41 6.04
N GLN A 98 2.27 1.97 6.53
CA GLN A 98 0.99 2.13 5.85
C GLN A 98 0.64 3.62 5.71
N LEU A 99 0.83 4.41 6.76
CA LEU A 99 0.61 5.86 6.73
C LEU A 99 1.58 6.57 5.78
N THR A 100 2.84 6.13 5.70
CA THR A 100 3.81 6.68 4.75
C THR A 100 3.41 6.36 3.31
N LEU A 101 2.89 5.16 3.05
CA LEU A 101 2.38 4.77 1.73
C LEU A 101 1.25 5.70 1.25
N THR A 102 0.34 6.12 2.13
CA THR A 102 -0.74 7.05 1.75
C THR A 102 -0.25 8.42 1.28
N LYS A 103 0.99 8.80 1.63
CA LYS A 103 1.63 10.04 1.20
C LYS A 103 2.26 9.95 -0.19
N ILE A 104 2.14 8.80 -0.87
CA ILE A 104 2.72 8.52 -2.19
C ILE A 104 1.60 8.27 -3.22
N PRO A 105 0.82 9.27 -3.62
CA PRO A 105 -0.32 9.10 -4.54
C PRO A 105 0.09 8.69 -5.98
N HIS A 106 1.38 8.62 -6.25
CA HIS A 106 1.93 8.07 -7.50
C HIS A 106 1.68 6.55 -7.64
N ILE A 107 1.46 5.85 -6.52
CA ILE A 107 1.16 4.43 -6.49
C ILE A 107 -0.36 4.27 -6.39
N LYS A 108 -1.01 4.06 -7.54
CA LYS A 108 -2.47 3.93 -7.63
C LYS A 108 -2.97 2.49 -7.61
N GLN A 109 -2.11 1.52 -7.85
CA GLN A 109 -2.46 0.09 -7.85
C GLN A 109 -1.65 -0.64 -6.80
N ILE A 110 -2.34 -1.23 -5.84
CA ILE A 110 -1.77 -1.99 -4.73
C ILE A 110 -2.43 -3.37 -4.74
N PHE A 111 -1.64 -4.41 -4.95
CA PHE A 111 -2.07 -5.80 -4.83
C PHE A 111 -1.56 -6.35 -3.50
N THR A 112 -2.37 -7.15 -2.83
CA THR A 112 -1.94 -7.78 -1.59
C THR A 112 -2.54 -9.17 -1.40
N THR A 113 -1.72 -10.07 -0.86
CA THR A 113 -2.15 -11.37 -0.38
C THR A 113 -2.53 -11.34 1.10
N ASN A 114 -2.39 -10.18 1.77
CA ASN A 114 -2.70 -10.04 3.17
C ASN A 114 -4.20 -10.09 3.41
N TYR A 115 -4.60 -10.74 4.50
CA TYR A 115 -5.99 -10.81 4.93
C TYR A 115 -6.40 -9.62 5.79
N ASP A 116 -5.43 -8.96 6.47
CA ASP A 116 -5.67 -7.78 7.31
C ASP A 116 -6.13 -6.56 6.50
N THR A 117 -6.63 -5.53 7.18
CA THR A 117 -7.15 -4.29 6.60
C THR A 117 -6.24 -3.08 6.83
N LEU A 118 -5.00 -3.29 7.26
CA LEU A 118 -4.11 -2.21 7.70
C LEU A 118 -3.80 -1.18 6.59
N ILE A 119 -3.66 -1.64 5.34
CA ILE A 119 -3.45 -0.74 4.20
C ILE A 119 -4.72 0.09 3.96
N GLU A 120 -5.86 -0.58 3.91
CA GLU A 120 -7.16 0.04 3.67
C GLU A 120 -7.47 1.08 4.75
N ASP A 121 -7.23 0.73 6.01
CA ASP A 121 -7.55 1.59 7.15
C ASP A 121 -6.63 2.82 7.25
N ALA A 122 -5.43 2.74 6.70
CA ALA A 122 -4.54 3.89 6.60
C ALA A 122 -5.03 4.95 5.61
N TYR A 123 -5.73 4.56 4.53
CA TYR A 123 -6.28 5.52 3.56
C TYR A 123 -7.63 6.05 4.00
N PRO A 124 -7.92 7.36 3.85
CA PRO A 124 -9.28 7.87 3.96
C PRO A 124 -10.22 7.16 2.97
N LYS A 125 -11.46 6.86 3.37
CA LYS A 125 -12.44 6.16 2.52
C LYS A 125 -12.67 6.84 1.17
N SER A 126 -12.59 8.17 1.12
CA SER A 126 -12.73 8.98 -0.11
C SER A 126 -11.50 8.97 -1.01
N LYS A 127 -10.39 8.33 -0.62
CA LYS A 127 -9.12 8.31 -1.35
C LYS A 127 -8.69 6.90 -1.77
N ARG A 128 -9.57 5.91 -1.55
CA ARG A 128 -9.28 4.50 -1.87
C ARG A 128 -10.47 3.79 -2.51
N SER A 129 -10.17 2.79 -3.33
CA SER A 129 -11.08 1.70 -3.72
C SER A 129 -10.52 0.38 -3.19
N VAL A 130 -11.37 -0.51 -2.68
CA VAL A 130 -10.97 -1.84 -2.19
C VAL A 130 -11.71 -2.90 -3.00
N VAL A 131 -10.95 -3.80 -3.61
CA VAL A 131 -11.45 -4.85 -4.50
C VAL A 131 -11.21 -6.20 -3.85
N THR A 132 -12.28 -6.82 -3.36
CA THR A 132 -12.27 -8.14 -2.70
C THR A 132 -12.95 -9.23 -3.54
N SER A 133 -13.54 -8.86 -4.67
CA SER A 133 -14.20 -9.75 -5.62
C SER A 133 -14.25 -9.11 -7.01
N ASN A 134 -14.72 -9.87 -8.01
CA ASN A 134 -14.88 -9.37 -9.37
C ASN A 134 -15.80 -8.15 -9.48
N GLU A 135 -16.89 -8.14 -8.70
CA GLU A 135 -17.85 -7.03 -8.70
C GLU A 135 -17.15 -5.72 -8.26
N GLY A 136 -16.19 -5.82 -7.32
CA GLY A 136 -15.42 -4.67 -6.86
C GLY A 136 -14.63 -3.99 -7.97
N CYS A 137 -14.22 -4.74 -9.02
CA CYS A 137 -13.50 -4.16 -10.16
C CYS A 137 -14.32 -3.12 -10.93
N ALA A 138 -15.65 -3.20 -10.88
CA ALA A 138 -16.53 -2.26 -11.57
C ALA A 138 -16.66 -0.90 -10.84
N TYR A 139 -16.23 -0.82 -9.60
CA TYR A 139 -16.35 0.36 -8.75
C TYR A 139 -15.01 1.01 -8.42
N THR A 140 -14.00 0.76 -9.24
CA THR A 140 -12.69 1.40 -9.11
C THR A 140 -12.70 2.77 -9.75
N ASP A 141 -11.99 3.72 -9.13
CA ASP A 141 -11.78 5.07 -9.66
C ASP A 141 -10.29 5.25 -9.98
N GLU A 142 -9.97 5.65 -11.21
CA GLU A 142 -8.58 5.82 -11.67
C GLU A 142 -7.82 6.92 -10.91
N GLY A 143 -8.53 7.85 -10.28
CA GLY A 143 -7.98 8.92 -9.43
C GLY A 143 -7.58 8.47 -8.03
N LEU A 144 -8.06 7.31 -7.58
CA LEU A 144 -7.88 6.79 -6.22
C LEU A 144 -6.83 5.67 -6.17
N ALA A 145 -6.33 5.41 -4.95
CA ALA A 145 -5.55 4.20 -4.69
C ALA A 145 -6.49 2.98 -4.69
N THR A 146 -6.29 2.03 -5.62
CA THR A 146 -7.06 0.79 -5.68
C THR A 146 -6.27 -0.35 -5.05
N ILE A 147 -6.85 -0.96 -4.01
CA ILE A 147 -6.26 -2.06 -3.25
C ILE A 147 -6.97 -3.35 -3.65
N TYR A 148 -6.26 -4.26 -4.31
CA TYR A 148 -6.74 -5.55 -4.77
C TYR A 148 -6.35 -6.65 -3.78
N LYS A 149 -7.33 -7.29 -3.16
CA LYS A 149 -7.16 -8.40 -2.20
C LYS A 149 -7.10 -9.72 -2.97
N VAL A 150 -5.91 -10.12 -3.41
CA VAL A 150 -5.68 -11.26 -4.31
C VAL A 150 -6.06 -12.60 -3.67
N HIS A 151 -5.89 -12.72 -2.36
CA HIS A 151 -6.23 -13.91 -1.58
C HIS A 151 -7.47 -13.75 -0.71
N GLY A 152 -8.25 -12.70 -0.94
CA GLY A 152 -9.42 -12.38 -0.14
C GLY A 152 -9.12 -11.49 1.06
N ASP A 153 -10.13 -11.30 1.91
CA ASP A 153 -10.13 -10.31 2.97
C ASP A 153 -10.81 -10.84 4.24
N ILE A 154 -10.27 -10.51 5.41
CA ILE A 154 -10.80 -10.97 6.69
C ILE A 154 -12.20 -10.43 6.99
N THR A 155 -12.59 -9.29 6.42
CA THR A 155 -13.90 -8.67 6.63
C THR A 155 -15.01 -9.33 5.83
N THR A 156 -14.68 -10.05 4.75
CA THR A 156 -15.65 -10.70 3.86
C THR A 156 -15.92 -12.16 4.22
N LEU A 157 -15.53 -12.60 5.41
CA LEU A 157 -15.55 -13.99 5.87
C LEU A 157 -16.95 -14.59 6.19
N ASN A 158 -18.03 -13.97 5.73
CA ASN A 158 -19.37 -14.61 5.80
C ASN A 158 -19.53 -15.68 4.69
N ASP A 159 -18.62 -15.70 3.73
CA ASP A 159 -18.57 -16.66 2.64
C ASP A 159 -17.24 -17.42 2.73
N SER A 160 -17.32 -18.73 2.95
CA SER A 160 -16.16 -19.62 3.08
C SER A 160 -15.29 -19.68 1.82
N SER A 161 -15.82 -19.26 0.66
CA SER A 161 -15.08 -19.16 -0.62
C SER A 161 -14.31 -17.85 -0.78
N SER A 162 -14.44 -16.94 0.18
CA SER A 162 -13.89 -15.57 0.10
C SER A 162 -12.38 -15.45 0.36
N ILE A 163 -11.70 -16.55 0.68
CA ILE A 163 -10.28 -16.54 1.07
C ILE A 163 -9.52 -17.70 0.42
N ILE A 164 -8.29 -17.45 -0.01
CA ILE A 164 -7.37 -18.43 -0.56
C ILE A 164 -6.33 -18.78 0.51
N ILE A 165 -6.40 -19.98 1.09
CA ILE A 165 -5.49 -20.41 2.17
C ILE A 165 -5.15 -21.88 2.16
N THR A 166 -6.06 -22.78 1.74
CA THR A 166 -5.82 -24.23 1.69
C THR A 166 -5.13 -24.64 0.39
N ASP A 167 -4.51 -25.81 0.36
CA ASP A 167 -3.91 -26.37 -0.85
C ASP A 167 -4.95 -26.56 -1.97
N SER A 168 -6.18 -26.94 -1.61
CA SER A 168 -7.31 -27.00 -2.53
C SER A 168 -7.68 -25.64 -3.13
N ASP A 169 -7.60 -24.54 -2.33
CA ASP A 169 -7.81 -23.19 -2.84
C ASP A 169 -6.72 -22.79 -3.84
N TYR A 170 -5.45 -23.08 -3.52
CA TYR A 170 -4.32 -22.83 -4.41
C TYR A 170 -4.43 -23.59 -5.72
N LYS A 171 -4.78 -24.86 -5.69
CA LYS A 171 -5.02 -25.68 -6.90
C LYS A 171 -6.22 -25.21 -7.70
N GLY A 172 -7.22 -24.68 -7.03
CA GLY A 172 -8.43 -24.10 -7.63
C GLY A 172 -8.29 -22.63 -8.07
N PHE A 173 -7.16 -21.99 -7.78
CA PHE A 173 -6.95 -20.55 -7.90
C PHE A 173 -7.47 -19.97 -9.23
N PHE A 174 -6.95 -20.44 -10.35
CA PHE A 174 -7.33 -19.93 -11.67
C PHE A 174 -8.74 -20.31 -12.12
N LYS A 175 -9.41 -21.24 -11.43
CA LYS A 175 -10.79 -21.64 -11.68
C LYS A 175 -11.78 -20.89 -10.80
N ASN A 176 -11.31 -20.15 -9.80
CA ASN A 176 -12.15 -19.41 -8.88
C ASN A 176 -12.76 -18.18 -9.57
N LYS A 177 -14.07 -18.24 -9.82
CA LYS A 177 -14.79 -17.19 -10.53
C LYS A 177 -14.92 -15.88 -9.75
N ARG A 178 -14.63 -15.88 -8.43
CA ARG A 178 -14.71 -14.70 -7.58
C ARG A 178 -13.58 -13.71 -7.83
N PHE A 179 -12.40 -14.19 -8.25
CA PHE A 179 -11.17 -13.42 -8.33
C PHE A 179 -10.58 -13.30 -9.75
N ASN A 180 -11.19 -13.93 -10.75
CA ASN A 180 -10.56 -13.99 -12.08
C ASN A 180 -10.32 -12.60 -12.70
N LEU A 181 -11.18 -11.60 -12.48
CA LEU A 181 -10.93 -10.25 -12.97
C LEU A 181 -9.80 -9.55 -12.21
N ILE A 182 -9.64 -9.82 -10.92
CA ILE A 182 -8.51 -9.32 -10.13
C ILE A 182 -7.20 -9.89 -10.68
N TRP A 183 -7.17 -11.15 -11.07
CA TRP A 183 -5.96 -11.77 -11.66
C TRP A 183 -5.68 -11.28 -13.06
N GLU A 184 -6.72 -11.02 -13.85
CA GLU A 184 -6.53 -10.39 -15.16
C GLU A 184 -5.97 -8.96 -15.02
N GLU A 185 -6.41 -8.20 -14.00
CA GLU A 185 -5.85 -6.89 -13.71
C GLU A 185 -4.38 -6.99 -13.25
N LEU A 186 -4.06 -7.98 -12.42
CA LEU A 186 -2.68 -8.25 -12.02
C LEU A 186 -1.80 -8.60 -13.23
N LYS A 187 -2.28 -9.44 -14.16
CA LYS A 187 -1.56 -9.77 -15.42
C LYS A 187 -1.32 -8.52 -16.25
N ARG A 188 -2.34 -7.67 -16.44
CA ARG A 188 -2.22 -6.41 -17.17
C ARG A 188 -1.20 -5.48 -16.53
N THR A 189 -1.18 -5.46 -15.20
CA THR A 189 -0.23 -4.66 -14.42
C THR A 189 1.20 -5.13 -14.66
N PHE A 190 1.50 -6.42 -14.65
CA PHE A 190 2.84 -6.95 -14.99
C PHE A 190 3.27 -6.63 -16.43
N ILE A 191 2.33 -6.41 -17.34
CA ILE A 191 2.62 -6.00 -18.72
C ILE A 191 2.92 -4.49 -18.78
N LYS A 192 2.13 -3.68 -18.08
CA LYS A 192 2.11 -2.22 -18.27
C LYS A 192 2.99 -1.46 -17.31
N LYS A 193 3.21 -1.96 -16.10
CA LYS A 193 3.90 -1.26 -15.00
C LYS A 193 5.08 -2.06 -14.46
N HIS A 194 6.03 -1.37 -13.89
CA HIS A 194 7.02 -1.97 -12.99
C HIS A 194 6.30 -2.40 -11.71
N VAL A 195 6.66 -3.56 -11.15
CA VAL A 195 6.06 -4.04 -9.91
C VAL A 195 7.12 -4.10 -8.82
N VAL A 196 6.83 -3.49 -7.68
CA VAL A 196 7.67 -3.58 -6.49
C VAL A 196 6.99 -4.44 -5.43
N PHE A 197 7.68 -5.49 -5.00
CA PHE A 197 7.25 -6.38 -3.92
C PHE A 197 7.83 -5.88 -2.61
N ILE A 198 6.98 -5.63 -1.62
CA ILE A 198 7.38 -5.21 -0.27
C ILE A 198 6.72 -6.12 0.77
N GLY A 199 7.54 -6.62 1.72
CA GLY A 199 7.05 -7.55 2.73
C GLY A 199 6.57 -8.89 2.17
N TYR A 200 7.02 -9.28 0.97
CA TYR A 200 6.61 -10.45 0.23
C TYR A 200 7.82 -11.32 -0.13
N SER A 201 7.71 -12.64 0.08
CA SER A 201 8.84 -13.57 -0.16
C SER A 201 9.02 -13.92 -1.64
N LEU A 202 8.03 -13.67 -2.47
CA LEU A 202 7.95 -14.12 -3.88
C LEU A 202 8.09 -15.64 -4.00
N GLU A 203 7.34 -16.37 -3.17
CA GLU A 203 7.32 -17.85 -3.11
C GLU A 203 5.93 -18.44 -3.40
N ASP A 204 4.93 -17.58 -3.64
CA ASP A 204 3.58 -17.99 -3.99
C ASP A 204 3.54 -18.56 -5.41
N ASP A 205 3.22 -19.85 -5.54
CA ASP A 205 3.23 -20.57 -6.81
C ASP A 205 2.28 -19.96 -7.84
N ASN A 206 1.11 -19.47 -7.40
CA ASN A 206 0.11 -18.90 -8.30
C ASN A 206 0.58 -17.55 -8.87
N ILE A 207 1.21 -16.73 -8.05
CA ILE A 207 1.78 -15.44 -8.49
C ILE A 207 2.98 -15.68 -9.41
N LEU A 208 3.83 -16.64 -9.08
CA LEU A 208 4.95 -17.05 -9.95
C LEU A 208 4.47 -17.59 -11.30
N GLU A 209 3.35 -18.33 -11.33
CA GLU A 209 2.74 -18.80 -12.57
C GLU A 209 2.22 -17.67 -13.43
N ILE A 210 1.56 -16.66 -12.83
CA ILE A 210 1.13 -15.43 -13.54
C ILE A 210 2.34 -14.73 -14.16
N ILE A 211 3.40 -14.49 -13.36
CA ILE A 211 4.63 -13.84 -13.84
C ILE A 211 5.24 -14.64 -14.99
N LYS A 212 5.32 -15.96 -14.87
CA LYS A 212 5.83 -16.85 -15.92
C LYS A 212 4.98 -16.80 -17.18
N ALA A 213 3.66 -16.80 -17.06
CA ALA A 213 2.74 -16.70 -18.19
C ALA A 213 2.91 -15.37 -18.95
N VAL A 214 3.00 -14.25 -18.25
CA VAL A 214 3.27 -12.94 -18.85
C VAL A 214 4.63 -12.93 -19.55
N ARG A 215 5.68 -13.43 -18.89
CA ARG A 215 7.03 -13.50 -19.46
C ARG A 215 7.09 -14.35 -20.72
N ASN A 216 6.41 -15.47 -20.75
CA ASN A 216 6.34 -16.33 -21.92
C ASN A 216 5.64 -15.66 -23.09
N SER A 217 4.65 -14.79 -22.83
CA SER A 217 3.87 -14.11 -23.85
C SER A 217 4.59 -12.91 -24.49
N ILE A 218 5.32 -12.11 -23.68
CA ILE A 218 5.92 -10.84 -24.16
C ILE A 218 7.44 -10.76 -24.00
N GLY A 219 8.06 -11.79 -23.41
CA GLY A 219 9.51 -11.93 -23.29
C GLY A 219 10.19 -10.73 -22.63
N LYS A 220 11.20 -10.17 -23.31
CA LYS A 220 12.00 -9.03 -22.81
C LYS A 220 11.23 -7.71 -22.72
N SER A 221 10.03 -7.62 -23.30
CA SER A 221 9.17 -6.42 -23.23
C SER A 221 8.46 -6.30 -21.88
N MET A 222 8.50 -7.34 -21.03
CA MET A 222 7.95 -7.28 -19.68
C MET A 222 8.67 -6.20 -18.86
N LYS A 223 7.90 -5.38 -18.15
CA LYS A 223 8.43 -4.37 -17.22
C LYS A 223 9.28 -5.02 -16.12
N GLY A 224 10.23 -4.27 -15.57
CA GLY A 224 11.09 -4.75 -14.50
C GLY A 224 10.35 -4.93 -13.18
N MET A 225 10.85 -5.86 -12.38
CA MET A 225 10.34 -6.11 -11.03
C MET A 225 11.41 -5.79 -10.00
N PHE A 226 10.98 -5.38 -8.81
CA PHE A 226 11.84 -5.08 -7.67
C PHE A 226 11.35 -5.86 -6.45
N LEU A 227 12.25 -6.39 -5.67
CA LEU A 227 11.93 -7.01 -4.38
C LEU A 227 12.67 -6.29 -3.27
N VAL A 228 11.91 -5.76 -2.32
CA VAL A 228 12.42 -5.07 -1.13
C VAL A 228 12.36 -6.02 0.06
N SER A 229 13.52 -6.33 0.63
CA SER A 229 13.63 -7.13 1.85
C SER A 229 14.93 -6.79 2.58
N PRO A 230 14.92 -6.68 3.92
CA PRO A 230 16.13 -6.36 4.69
C PRO A 230 17.15 -7.51 4.69
N LYS A 231 16.68 -8.74 4.49
CA LYS A 231 17.55 -9.94 4.53
C LYS A 231 17.08 -10.96 3.52
N MET A 232 18.04 -11.49 2.75
CA MET A 232 17.80 -12.58 1.81
C MET A 232 19.09 -13.41 1.65
N SER A 233 18.97 -14.72 1.37
CA SER A 233 20.11 -15.56 1.09
C SER A 233 20.66 -15.29 -0.31
N ASP A 234 21.97 -15.48 -0.49
CA ASP A 234 22.64 -15.30 -1.79
C ASP A 234 22.04 -16.20 -2.88
N ALA A 235 21.65 -17.43 -2.53
CA ALA A 235 20.99 -18.35 -3.45
C ALA A 235 19.68 -17.77 -4.00
N LYS A 236 18.87 -17.13 -3.14
CA LYS A 236 17.62 -16.48 -3.53
C LYS A 236 17.88 -15.22 -4.35
N ILE A 237 18.89 -14.41 -3.98
CA ILE A 237 19.28 -13.21 -4.76
C ILE A 237 19.67 -13.64 -6.19
N ASN A 238 20.51 -14.65 -6.34
CA ASN A 238 20.90 -15.18 -7.66
C ASN A 238 19.70 -15.70 -8.47
N GLN A 239 18.70 -16.28 -7.80
CA GLN A 239 17.46 -16.72 -8.45
C GLN A 239 16.62 -15.52 -8.94
N LEU A 240 16.53 -14.46 -8.13
CA LEU A 240 15.82 -13.23 -8.50
C LEU A 240 16.45 -12.55 -9.72
N GLU A 241 17.77 -12.43 -9.75
CA GLU A 241 18.51 -11.86 -10.88
C GLU A 241 18.28 -12.63 -12.17
N LYS A 242 18.34 -13.97 -12.13
CA LYS A 242 18.00 -14.83 -13.29
C LYS A 242 16.56 -14.60 -13.77
N ASN A 243 15.68 -14.19 -12.87
CA ASN A 243 14.28 -13.86 -13.17
C ASN A 243 14.04 -12.37 -13.44
N ASN A 244 15.09 -11.60 -13.66
CA ASN A 244 15.02 -10.14 -13.92
C ASN A 244 14.23 -9.39 -12.83
N VAL A 245 14.42 -9.80 -11.56
CA VAL A 245 13.92 -9.12 -10.37
C VAL A 245 15.09 -8.47 -9.66
N ALA A 246 15.11 -7.16 -9.58
CA ALA A 246 16.13 -6.42 -8.85
C ALA A 246 15.89 -6.53 -7.34
N TYR A 247 16.93 -6.90 -6.59
CA TYR A 247 16.86 -6.98 -5.14
C TYR A 247 17.33 -5.67 -4.49
N ILE A 248 16.47 -5.08 -3.66
CA ILE A 248 16.77 -3.89 -2.84
C ILE A 248 16.83 -4.33 -1.38
N LYS A 249 18.04 -4.38 -0.82
CA LYS A 249 18.28 -4.72 0.59
C LYS A 249 17.94 -3.51 1.47
N ALA A 250 16.69 -3.42 1.90
CA ALA A 250 16.18 -2.36 2.73
C ALA A 250 14.89 -2.81 3.44
N THR A 251 14.50 -2.09 4.48
CA THR A 251 13.17 -2.24 5.09
C THR A 251 12.12 -1.50 4.24
N ALA A 252 10.84 -1.74 4.51
CA ALA A 252 9.75 -0.99 3.91
C ALA A 252 9.85 0.50 4.28
N GLU A 253 10.11 0.80 5.54
CA GLU A 253 10.31 2.14 6.08
C GLU A 253 11.40 2.92 5.33
N ASP A 254 12.59 2.29 5.16
CA ASP A 254 13.71 2.91 4.46
C ASP A 254 13.36 3.26 3.00
N VAL A 255 12.72 2.31 2.29
CA VAL A 255 12.37 2.51 0.88
C VAL A 255 11.28 3.56 0.73
N LEU A 256 10.20 3.45 1.49
CA LEU A 256 9.10 4.42 1.43
C LEU A 256 9.56 5.82 1.82
N GLY A 257 10.41 5.94 2.85
CA GLY A 257 11.01 7.22 3.26
C GLY A 257 11.86 7.85 2.16
N LYS A 258 12.74 7.07 1.51
CA LYS A 258 13.58 7.56 0.39
C LYS A 258 12.75 7.89 -0.85
N VAL A 259 11.72 7.10 -1.16
CA VAL A 259 10.77 7.39 -2.23
C VAL A 259 10.09 8.73 -1.95
N LEU A 260 9.51 8.90 -0.77
CA LEU A 260 8.80 10.12 -0.40
C LEU A 260 9.71 11.35 -0.49
N ASN A 261 10.97 11.26 -0.02
CA ASN A 261 11.94 12.35 -0.14
C ASN A 261 12.26 12.67 -1.61
N GLY A 262 12.51 11.65 -2.44
CA GLY A 262 12.76 11.86 -3.86
C GLY A 262 11.56 12.47 -4.61
N LEU A 263 10.33 12.17 -4.17
CA LEU A 263 9.13 12.82 -4.71
C LEU A 263 9.04 14.29 -4.27
N LYS A 264 9.29 14.59 -3.00
CA LYS A 264 9.28 15.97 -2.46
C LYS A 264 10.24 16.89 -3.21
N GLU A 265 11.43 16.41 -3.49
CA GLU A 265 12.48 17.18 -4.18
C GLU A 265 12.12 17.47 -5.65
N ASN A 266 11.30 16.63 -6.27
CA ASN A 266 11.13 16.66 -7.73
C ASN A 266 9.70 16.90 -8.22
N ILE A 267 8.69 16.90 -7.35
CA ILE A 267 7.27 16.90 -7.76
C ILE A 267 6.89 18.10 -8.63
N VAL A 268 7.41 19.30 -8.32
CA VAL A 268 7.14 20.51 -9.09
C VAL A 268 7.72 20.43 -10.49
N ASP A 269 8.97 19.95 -10.59
CA ASP A 269 9.67 19.78 -11.86
C ASP A 269 9.02 18.67 -12.70
N ASP A 270 8.64 17.55 -12.08
CA ASP A 270 7.96 16.46 -12.74
C ASP A 270 6.58 16.87 -13.27
N TYR A 271 5.84 17.71 -12.53
CA TYR A 271 4.59 18.26 -13.00
C TYR A 271 4.78 19.23 -14.19
N ARG A 272 5.76 20.15 -14.11
CA ARG A 272 6.11 21.08 -15.20
C ARG A 272 6.45 20.33 -16.50
N HIS A 273 7.16 19.20 -16.39
CA HIS A 273 7.56 18.38 -17.51
C HIS A 273 6.53 17.30 -17.90
N LYS A 274 5.31 17.34 -17.33
CA LYS A 274 4.21 16.41 -17.61
C LYS A 274 4.56 14.94 -17.36
N LYS A 275 5.44 14.66 -16.39
CA LYS A 275 5.81 13.31 -15.97
C LYS A 275 4.82 12.73 -14.96
N VAL A 276 4.03 13.58 -14.33
CA VAL A 276 3.02 13.25 -13.33
C VAL A 276 1.70 13.92 -13.72
N SER A 277 0.57 13.24 -13.46
CA SER A 277 -0.76 13.76 -13.74
C SER A 277 -1.13 14.92 -12.80
N GLN A 278 -2.09 15.76 -13.22
CA GLN A 278 -2.60 16.85 -12.37
C GLN A 278 -3.19 16.30 -11.07
N GLU A 279 -3.96 15.22 -11.17
CA GLU A 279 -4.62 14.58 -10.03
C GLU A 279 -3.59 14.11 -9.00
N THR A 280 -2.51 13.45 -9.46
CA THR A 280 -1.44 12.98 -8.58
C THR A 280 -0.65 14.12 -7.97
N TYR A 281 -0.37 15.17 -8.74
CA TYR A 281 0.28 16.38 -8.23
C TYR A 281 -0.53 17.03 -7.11
N ASP A 282 -1.83 17.27 -7.36
CA ASP A 282 -2.73 17.88 -6.38
C ASP A 282 -2.88 16.99 -5.13
N ALA A 283 -3.04 15.68 -5.30
CA ALA A 283 -3.11 14.72 -4.20
C ALA A 283 -1.81 14.68 -3.39
N PHE A 284 -0.65 14.78 -4.04
CA PHE A 284 0.64 14.82 -3.35
C PHE A 284 0.80 16.07 -2.48
N LEU A 285 0.41 17.24 -3.00
CA LEU A 285 0.44 18.48 -2.22
C LEU A 285 -0.55 18.45 -1.06
N GLU A 286 -1.75 17.88 -1.26
CA GLU A 286 -2.76 17.74 -0.21
C GLU A 286 -2.27 16.83 0.93
N THR A 287 -1.74 15.65 0.60
CA THR A 287 -1.31 14.65 1.59
C THR A 287 0.00 15.00 2.28
N ASN A 288 0.80 15.91 1.71
CA ASN A 288 2.10 16.34 2.23
C ASN A 288 2.13 17.84 2.58
N ALA A 289 0.98 18.44 2.87
CA ALA A 289 0.86 19.88 3.14
C ALA A 289 1.77 20.35 4.29
N ASP A 290 1.96 19.54 5.32
CA ASP A 290 2.83 19.84 6.47
C ASP A 290 4.28 20.15 6.09
N ILE A 291 4.70 19.69 4.92
CA ILE A 291 6.09 19.79 4.43
C ILE A 291 6.28 21.06 3.61
N TYR A 292 5.24 21.49 2.89
CA TYR A 292 5.31 22.67 2.03
C TYR A 292 5.02 23.99 2.77
N THR A 293 4.48 23.91 4.00
CA THR A 293 4.33 25.07 4.88
C THR A 293 5.64 25.52 5.51
N THR A 294 6.72 24.70 5.41
CA THR A 294 7.93 24.96 6.18
C THR A 294 9.16 25.33 5.36
N THR A 295 9.23 25.28 4.04
CA THR A 295 10.42 25.86 3.35
C THR A 295 10.41 25.80 1.81
N THR A 296 10.82 26.87 1.18
CA THR A 296 11.71 27.04 0.01
C THR A 296 11.19 26.84 -1.40
N HIS A 297 10.04 26.29 -1.71
CA HIS A 297 9.60 26.18 -3.11
C HIS A 297 8.77 27.38 -3.64
N LEU A 298 8.50 28.34 -2.79
CA LEU A 298 7.88 29.62 -3.18
C LEU A 298 8.89 30.69 -3.66
N GLN A 299 10.17 30.35 -3.80
CA GLN A 299 11.18 31.31 -4.28
C GLN A 299 11.15 31.56 -5.79
N ASP A 300 10.40 30.77 -6.55
CA ASP A 300 10.20 31.05 -7.97
C ASP A 300 8.95 31.91 -8.17
N LYS A 301 9.15 33.22 -8.13
CA LYS A 301 8.11 34.24 -8.30
C LYS A 301 7.28 34.02 -9.57
N ASN A 302 7.90 33.49 -10.63
CA ASN A 302 7.23 33.17 -11.89
C ASN A 302 6.24 31.98 -11.78
N THR A 303 6.45 31.08 -10.80
CA THR A 303 5.52 29.98 -10.53
C THR A 303 4.29 30.47 -9.79
N ILE A 304 4.47 31.40 -8.84
CA ILE A 304 3.38 32.03 -8.11
C ILE A 304 2.50 32.86 -9.05
N ASP A 305 3.11 33.71 -9.88
CA ASP A 305 2.40 34.57 -10.84
C ASP A 305 1.62 33.73 -11.89
N ASN A 306 2.14 32.58 -12.32
CA ASN A 306 1.43 31.66 -13.23
C ASN A 306 0.29 30.86 -12.56
N ILE A 307 0.41 30.55 -11.27
CA ILE A 307 -0.64 29.91 -10.48
C ILE A 307 -1.76 30.94 -10.18
N GLU A 308 -1.41 32.16 -9.82
CA GLU A 308 -2.35 33.25 -9.57
C GLU A 308 -3.09 33.66 -10.85
N ALA A 309 -2.41 33.74 -11.99
CA ALA A 309 -3.02 34.11 -13.27
C ALA A 309 -4.02 33.06 -13.81
N LYS A 310 -3.84 31.76 -13.48
CA LYS A 310 -4.73 30.68 -13.91
C LYS A 310 -5.80 30.26 -12.89
N LYS A 311 -5.66 30.61 -11.61
CA LYS A 311 -6.50 30.08 -10.52
C LYS A 311 -6.99 31.14 -9.51
N GLY A 312 -7.27 32.36 -9.93
CA GLY A 312 -7.63 33.51 -9.11
C GLY A 312 -8.69 33.37 -8.00
N LYS A 313 -9.17 32.17 -7.69
CA LYS A 313 -10.08 31.92 -6.57
C LYS A 313 -9.76 30.63 -5.77
N THR A 314 -8.97 29.70 -6.31
CA THR A 314 -8.84 28.36 -5.69
C THR A 314 -7.72 28.27 -4.65
N LEU A 315 -6.66 29.07 -4.80
CA LEU A 315 -5.53 29.04 -3.84
C LEU A 315 -5.88 29.80 -2.56
N GLU A 316 -6.52 30.96 -2.66
CA GLU A 316 -7.02 31.71 -1.49
C GLU A 316 -8.06 30.91 -0.69
N SER A 317 -8.94 30.16 -1.36
CA SER A 317 -9.91 29.31 -0.67
C SER A 317 -9.26 28.08 0.00
N LYS A 318 -8.20 27.50 -0.57
CA LYS A 318 -7.46 26.39 0.04
C LYS A 318 -6.59 26.86 1.22
N ILE A 319 -5.90 27.97 1.08
CA ILE A 319 -5.12 28.58 2.17
C ILE A 319 -6.04 28.99 3.32
N ASN A 320 -7.17 29.61 3.02
CA ASN A 320 -8.17 29.99 4.02
C ASN A 320 -8.82 28.77 4.69
N PHE A 321 -9.01 27.66 3.97
CA PHE A 321 -9.53 26.42 4.56
C PHE A 321 -8.51 25.77 5.51
N THR A 322 -7.24 25.67 5.13
CA THR A 322 -6.18 25.11 5.98
C THR A 322 -5.93 25.97 7.21
N VAL A 323 -5.84 27.28 7.04
CA VAL A 323 -5.69 28.24 8.15
C VAL A 323 -6.93 28.22 9.06
N SER A 324 -8.14 28.12 8.51
CA SER A 324 -9.36 28.05 9.32
C SER A 324 -9.48 26.75 10.12
N THR A 325 -8.97 25.65 9.61
CA THR A 325 -8.96 24.35 10.33
C THR A 325 -7.92 24.36 11.45
N GLN A 326 -6.73 24.91 11.22
CA GLN A 326 -5.72 25.11 12.25
C GLN A 326 -6.20 26.14 13.30
N LEU A 327 -6.86 27.21 12.87
CA LEU A 327 -7.44 28.19 13.77
C LEU A 327 -8.59 27.60 14.61
N LYS A 328 -9.46 26.77 14.02
CA LYS A 328 -10.52 26.03 14.74
C LYS A 328 -9.94 25.07 15.78
N ASN A 329 -8.83 24.38 15.45
CA ASN A 329 -8.16 23.49 16.40
C ASN A 329 -7.47 24.30 17.52
N ALA A 330 -6.79 25.41 17.19
CA ALA A 330 -6.18 26.30 18.17
C ALA A 330 -7.21 26.97 19.11
N ILE A 331 -8.38 27.33 18.60
CA ILE A 331 -9.50 27.84 19.38
C ILE A 331 -10.07 26.76 20.32
N LYS A 332 -10.16 25.52 19.83
CA LYS A 332 -10.64 24.38 20.62
C LYS A 332 -9.70 24.03 21.77
N ASP A 333 -8.39 24.26 21.59
CA ASP A 333 -7.34 24.01 22.58
C ASP A 333 -7.07 25.22 23.51
N GLY A 334 -7.87 26.29 23.43
CA GLY A 334 -7.75 27.46 24.30
C GLY A 334 -6.53 28.36 24.04
N CYS A 335 -5.81 28.16 22.94
CA CYS A 335 -4.62 28.94 22.55
C CYS A 335 -4.99 30.20 21.80
N TYR A 336 -5.21 31.30 22.49
CA TYR A 336 -5.61 32.59 21.92
C TYR A 336 -4.47 33.46 21.33
N ASN A 337 -3.23 33.00 21.35
CA ASN A 337 -2.06 33.73 20.83
C ASN A 337 -1.19 32.84 19.96
N SER A 338 -1.55 32.62 18.72
CA SER A 338 -0.67 31.94 17.76
C SER A 338 0.06 32.95 16.87
N ASN A 339 1.37 32.98 16.99
CA ASN A 339 2.24 33.60 16.00
C ASN A 339 2.45 32.59 14.87
N ILE A 340 2.04 32.91 13.65
CA ILE A 340 2.39 32.13 12.45
C ILE A 340 3.68 32.72 11.90
N VAL A 341 4.70 31.88 11.77
CA VAL A 341 5.96 32.24 11.12
C VAL A 341 5.92 31.75 9.68
N LEU A 342 5.77 32.65 8.73
CA LEU A 342 5.89 32.37 7.29
C LEU A 342 7.20 32.99 6.80
N ASN A 343 8.10 32.16 6.29
CA ASN A 343 9.39 32.60 5.73
C ASN A 343 10.24 33.48 6.67
N GLY A 344 10.31 33.14 7.95
CA GLY A 344 11.05 33.93 8.93
C GLY A 344 10.37 35.24 9.34
N THR A 345 9.19 35.54 8.82
CA THR A 345 8.39 36.72 9.17
C THR A 345 7.31 36.33 10.16
N HIS A 346 7.34 36.94 11.34
CA HIS A 346 6.29 36.78 12.34
C HIS A 346 5.02 37.51 11.90
N ILE A 347 3.98 36.78 11.55
CA ILE A 347 2.67 37.35 11.24
C ILE A 347 1.83 37.28 12.52
N LYS A 348 1.57 38.42 13.12
CA LYS A 348 0.64 38.59 14.23
C LYS A 348 -0.76 38.59 13.66
N ILE A 349 -1.56 37.55 13.88
CA ILE A 349 -2.97 37.58 13.52
C ILE A 349 -3.71 38.39 14.60
N PRO A 350 -4.33 39.52 14.26
CA PRO A 350 -5.14 40.25 15.22
C PRO A 350 -6.30 39.35 15.65
N ALA A 351 -6.66 39.40 16.94
CA ALA A 351 -7.77 38.64 17.50
C ALA A 351 -9.03 38.86 16.67
N LEU A 352 -9.45 37.86 15.91
CA LEU A 352 -10.72 37.89 15.19
C LEU A 352 -11.84 37.80 16.23
N LYS A 353 -12.62 38.86 16.41
CA LYS A 353 -13.90 38.76 17.08
C LYS A 353 -14.85 37.97 16.18
N ILE A 354 -15.06 36.72 16.48
CA ILE A 354 -16.09 35.89 15.83
C ILE A 354 -17.43 36.30 16.48
N PRO A 355 -18.44 36.73 15.69
CA PRO A 355 -19.77 36.95 16.23
C PRO A 355 -20.32 35.62 16.76
N THR A 356 -20.82 35.62 17.98
CA THR A 356 -21.33 34.42 18.70
C THR A 356 -22.66 33.89 18.16
N ASP A 357 -23.23 34.52 17.18
CA ASP A 357 -24.56 34.26 16.62
C ASP A 357 -24.56 33.28 15.42
N LYS A 358 -23.42 32.63 15.09
CA LYS A 358 -23.32 31.58 14.06
C LYS A 358 -22.79 30.26 14.60
N MET A 359 -22.99 29.95 15.86
CA MET A 359 -22.78 28.63 16.44
C MET A 359 -24.13 28.05 16.89
N SER A 360 -24.95 27.61 15.94
CA SER A 360 -26.07 26.69 16.18
C SER A 360 -26.05 25.63 15.07
#